data_ad63a93fcbc2bf26293aa152f59c8ee5
#
_entry.id   ad63a93fcbc2bf26293aa152f59c8ee5
#
_cell.length_a   1.000
_cell.length_b   1.000
_cell.length_c   1.000
_cell.angle_alpha   90.00
_cell.angle_beta   90.00
_cell.angle_gamma   90.00
#
_symmetry.space_group_name_H-M   'P 1'
#
loop_
_entity.id
_entity.type
_entity.pdbx_description
1 polymer ?
#
loop_
_entity_poly.entity_id
_entity_poly.type
_entity_poly.pdbx_seq_one_letter_code
_entity_poly.pdbx_strand_id
1 'polypeptide(L)'
;MTSDELILDTTMNDPVNPNIVAIGGGTGLSNLLMGLKYWTKNLTAVVTVSDDGGSSGRLRKDLGIPPPGDARNCLTALSPDSYTKHLFQYQFDEDTSLYGHRLGNLILAAIQQSTENFEKSLEISATLLNSVGSVLPVSNRSDIVLMGRTVSGDILVGESVVGNSFEKLEDVWIEPKSAEASTSVLAAIEKADLLVFGPGSLYTSVIPNFLFSGMGAAIAKSKAPKLFVCNVATELYETDGLSAQDHVRIFQAIANVKCSHVILNSNCRDIPEKVGQKCIYPEASLDDPSVNILLKDVINEDDRVMHDANKLAREIMDVTLTRNTTVH
;
A
#
# COMPACT_ATOMS: atom_id res chain seq x y z
N MET A 1 -23.90 21.33 15.15
CA MET A 1 -22.58 21.96 15.42
C MET A 1 -21.57 20.97 14.89
N THR A 2 -21.02 21.28 13.75
CA THR A 2 -20.19 20.41 12.91
C THR A 2 -18.76 20.43 13.42
N SER A 3 -18.17 19.25 13.59
CA SER A 3 -16.85 18.97 14.17
C SER A 3 -15.68 19.18 13.20
N ASP A 4 -15.69 20.22 12.39
CA ASP A 4 -14.67 20.47 11.33
C ASP A 4 -13.70 21.61 11.63
N GLU A 5 -13.50 21.96 12.90
CA GLU A 5 -12.41 22.86 13.28
C GLU A 5 -11.32 22.11 14.04
N LEU A 6 -10.53 21.30 13.32
CA LEU A 6 -9.20 20.94 13.77
C LEU A 6 -8.27 22.13 13.52
N ILE A 7 -8.07 22.89 14.58
CA ILE A 7 -7.19 24.04 14.71
C ILE A 7 -5.79 23.65 14.19
N LEU A 8 -5.43 24.16 13.02
CA LEU A 8 -4.05 24.30 12.60
C LEU A 8 -3.39 25.35 13.52
N ASP A 9 -2.54 24.88 14.40
CA ASP A 9 -1.70 25.76 15.23
C ASP A 9 -0.74 26.52 14.29
N THR A 10 -1.03 27.78 14.03
CA THR A 10 -0.39 28.64 13.03
C THR A 10 0.93 29.25 13.52
N THR A 11 1.75 28.54 14.28
CA THR A 11 3.06 29.00 14.74
C THR A 11 4.24 28.25 14.15
N MET A 12 4.07 27.55 13.03
CA MET A 12 5.18 26.92 12.30
C MET A 12 5.50 27.72 11.03
N ASN A 13 6.77 28.03 10.84
CA ASN A 13 7.39 28.46 9.57
C ASN A 13 6.89 27.62 8.41
N ASP A 14 6.90 28.14 7.18
CA ASP A 14 6.38 27.59 5.94
C ASP A 14 6.03 26.08 6.00
N PRO A 15 4.79 25.68 5.71
CA PRO A 15 4.38 24.30 5.90
C PRO A 15 5.31 23.38 5.11
N VAL A 16 6.10 22.60 5.85
CA VAL A 16 6.95 21.56 5.24
C VAL A 16 6.02 20.65 4.44
N ASN A 17 6.15 20.68 3.12
CA ASN A 17 5.35 19.87 2.20
C ASN A 17 6.24 18.74 1.65
N PRO A 18 6.52 17.70 2.46
CA PRO A 18 7.50 16.67 2.11
C PRO A 18 7.00 15.79 0.97
N ASN A 19 7.94 15.33 0.15
CA ASN A 19 7.69 14.32 -0.86
C ASN A 19 7.62 12.94 -0.19
N ILE A 20 6.42 12.41 -0.02
CA ILE A 20 6.20 11.09 0.57
C ILE A 20 5.88 10.09 -0.52
N VAL A 21 6.62 8.98 -0.57
CA VAL A 21 6.33 7.85 -1.45
C VAL A 21 5.85 6.69 -0.59
N ALA A 22 4.56 6.34 -0.72
CA ALA A 22 3.92 5.22 -0.03
C ALA A 22 3.81 4.02 -0.99
N ILE A 23 4.38 2.88 -0.61
CA ILE A 23 4.50 1.68 -1.45
C ILE A 23 3.70 0.54 -0.84
N GLY A 24 2.77 -0.03 -1.62
CA GLY A 24 1.92 -1.11 -1.12
C GLY A 24 0.80 -1.47 -2.11
N GLY A 25 -0.37 -1.78 -1.57
CA GLY A 25 -1.57 -2.13 -2.34
C GLY A 25 -2.78 -2.28 -1.43
N GLY A 26 -3.89 -2.69 -2.02
CA GLY A 26 -5.10 -3.04 -1.29
C GLY A 26 -5.73 -1.90 -0.48
N THR A 27 -6.51 -2.32 0.53
CA THR A 27 -7.24 -1.43 1.42
C THR A 27 -6.31 -0.69 2.39
N GLY A 28 -5.20 -1.33 2.81
CA GLY A 28 -4.25 -0.76 3.76
C GLY A 28 -3.62 0.53 3.25
N LEU A 29 -3.03 0.48 2.04
CA LEU A 29 -2.43 1.66 1.42
C LEU A 29 -3.47 2.76 1.18
N SER A 30 -4.64 2.42 0.63
CA SER A 30 -5.69 3.42 0.37
C SER A 30 -6.17 4.09 1.66
N ASN A 31 -6.27 3.35 2.77
CA ASN A 31 -6.60 3.90 4.08
C ASN A 31 -5.54 4.90 4.56
N LEU A 32 -4.26 4.55 4.45
CA LEU A 32 -3.16 5.47 4.76
C LEU A 32 -3.24 6.77 3.96
N LEU A 33 -3.48 6.67 2.65
CA LEU A 33 -3.58 7.82 1.75
C LEU A 33 -4.74 8.77 2.11
N MET A 34 -5.86 8.24 2.63
CA MET A 34 -6.97 9.06 3.12
C MET A 34 -6.53 10.02 4.24
N GLY A 35 -5.63 9.60 5.10
CA GLY A 35 -5.08 10.47 6.14
C GLY A 35 -3.98 11.40 5.62
N LEU A 36 -3.00 10.88 4.87
CA LEU A 36 -1.83 11.65 4.43
C LEU A 36 -2.17 12.81 3.47
N LYS A 37 -3.23 12.70 2.67
CA LYS A 37 -3.63 13.75 1.72
C LYS A 37 -3.93 15.11 2.34
N TYR A 38 -4.19 15.16 3.65
CA TYR A 38 -4.43 16.41 4.39
C TYR A 38 -3.13 17.05 4.88
N TRP A 39 -2.01 16.32 4.86
CA TRP A 39 -0.72 16.76 5.36
C TRP A 39 0.25 17.22 4.26
N THR A 40 0.21 16.58 3.10
CA THR A 40 1.07 16.94 1.97
C THR A 40 0.35 16.74 0.64
N LYS A 41 0.66 17.61 -0.33
CA LYS A 41 0.23 17.45 -1.72
C LYS A 41 1.26 16.68 -2.56
N ASN A 42 2.49 16.57 -2.08
CA ASN A 42 3.57 15.85 -2.74
C ASN A 42 3.57 14.36 -2.33
N LEU A 43 2.42 13.71 -2.54
CA LEU A 43 2.17 12.33 -2.16
C LEU A 43 2.16 11.45 -3.40
N THR A 44 2.99 10.42 -3.42
CA THR A 44 3.03 9.40 -4.48
C THR A 44 2.69 8.04 -3.89
N ALA A 45 1.64 7.41 -4.38
CA ALA A 45 1.31 6.03 -4.09
C ALA A 45 1.90 5.12 -5.17
N VAL A 46 2.71 4.13 -4.80
CA VAL A 46 3.20 3.08 -5.70
C VAL A 46 2.41 1.81 -5.42
N VAL A 47 1.77 1.27 -6.45
CA VAL A 47 0.86 0.13 -6.31
C VAL A 47 1.32 -1.09 -7.08
N THR A 48 1.07 -2.26 -6.51
CA THR A 48 1.32 -3.54 -7.18
C THR A 48 0.46 -3.73 -8.43
N VAL A 49 0.94 -4.56 -9.36
CA VAL A 49 0.25 -4.95 -10.59
C VAL A 49 0.10 -6.48 -10.71
N SER A 50 0.15 -7.19 -9.58
CA SER A 50 0.04 -8.65 -9.55
C SER A 50 -1.35 -9.18 -9.23
N ASP A 51 -2.32 -8.32 -8.83
CA ASP A 51 -3.70 -8.71 -8.49
C ASP A 51 -4.35 -9.49 -9.65
N ASP A 52 -4.85 -10.68 -9.35
CA ASP A 52 -5.55 -11.57 -10.28
C ASP A 52 -6.96 -11.93 -9.79
N GLY A 53 -7.42 -11.28 -8.72
CA GLY A 53 -8.71 -11.53 -8.10
C GLY A 53 -9.85 -10.68 -8.64
N GLY A 54 -11.07 -11.11 -8.39
CA GLY A 54 -12.32 -10.38 -8.57
C GLY A 54 -12.47 -9.64 -9.92
N SER A 55 -12.83 -8.37 -9.87
CA SER A 55 -13.01 -7.49 -11.04
C SER A 55 -11.70 -7.23 -11.78
N SER A 56 -10.60 -7.01 -11.04
CA SER A 56 -9.27 -6.72 -11.61
C SER A 56 -8.75 -7.89 -12.43
N GLY A 57 -8.82 -9.10 -11.89
CA GLY A 57 -8.35 -10.31 -12.56
C GLY A 57 -9.13 -10.60 -13.84
N ARG A 58 -10.47 -10.40 -13.83
CA ARG A 58 -11.28 -10.55 -15.05
C ARG A 58 -10.88 -9.56 -16.14
N LEU A 59 -10.76 -8.27 -15.81
CA LEU A 59 -10.36 -7.23 -16.77
C LEU A 59 -8.94 -7.47 -17.30
N ARG A 60 -8.02 -7.86 -16.43
CA ARG A 60 -6.66 -8.24 -16.81
C ARG A 60 -6.66 -9.37 -17.83
N LYS A 61 -7.43 -10.43 -17.57
CA LYS A 61 -7.53 -11.61 -18.45
C LYS A 61 -8.19 -11.28 -19.79
N ASP A 62 -9.28 -10.52 -19.75
CA ASP A 62 -10.13 -10.28 -20.93
C ASP A 62 -9.53 -9.18 -21.85
N LEU A 63 -8.87 -8.19 -21.28
CA LEU A 63 -8.37 -7.01 -22.00
C LEU A 63 -6.84 -6.92 -22.08
N GLY A 64 -6.09 -7.79 -21.41
CA GLY A 64 -4.63 -7.77 -21.40
C GLY A 64 -4.03 -6.52 -20.74
N ILE A 65 -4.73 -5.91 -19.78
CA ILE A 65 -4.31 -4.71 -19.05
C ILE A 65 -3.75 -5.04 -17.67
N PRO A 66 -2.92 -4.16 -17.06
CA PRO A 66 -2.61 -4.28 -15.63
C PRO A 66 -3.88 -4.22 -14.77
N PRO A 67 -3.91 -4.88 -13.60
CA PRO A 67 -5.09 -4.91 -12.75
C PRO A 67 -5.39 -3.51 -12.18
N PRO A 68 -6.60 -2.97 -12.37
CA PRO A 68 -6.90 -1.58 -12.01
C PRO A 68 -7.35 -1.38 -10.55
N GLY A 69 -7.60 -2.45 -9.79
CA GLY A 69 -8.29 -2.39 -8.50
C GLY A 69 -7.59 -1.54 -7.47
N ASP A 70 -6.33 -1.83 -7.18
CA ASP A 70 -5.52 -1.11 -6.18
C ASP A 70 -5.28 0.33 -6.59
N ALA A 71 -4.95 0.56 -7.86
CA ALA A 71 -4.77 1.90 -8.40
C ALA A 71 -6.04 2.75 -8.27
N ARG A 72 -7.22 2.18 -8.59
CA ARG A 72 -8.50 2.85 -8.39
C ARG A 72 -8.76 3.16 -6.91
N ASN A 73 -8.48 2.22 -5.99
CA ASN A 73 -8.62 2.44 -4.55
C ASN A 73 -7.76 3.63 -4.10
N CYS A 74 -6.51 3.70 -4.53
CA CYS A 74 -5.60 4.81 -4.19
C CYS A 74 -6.08 6.13 -4.80
N LEU A 75 -6.51 6.15 -6.07
CA LEU A 75 -7.06 7.36 -6.71
C LEU A 75 -8.28 7.89 -5.96
N THR A 76 -9.21 7.03 -5.58
CA THR A 76 -10.41 7.43 -4.82
C THR A 76 -10.07 7.86 -3.39
N ALA A 77 -9.07 7.27 -2.75
CA ALA A 77 -8.58 7.69 -1.44
C ALA A 77 -8.00 9.11 -1.47
N LEU A 78 -7.24 9.44 -2.51
CA LEU A 78 -6.64 10.75 -2.72
C LEU A 78 -7.63 11.82 -3.20
N SER A 79 -8.83 11.42 -3.63
CA SER A 79 -9.84 12.35 -4.14
C SER A 79 -10.59 13.06 -3.01
N PRO A 80 -11.09 14.27 -3.23
CA PRO A 80 -12.09 14.87 -2.36
C PRO A 80 -13.41 14.05 -2.42
N ASP A 81 -14.28 14.25 -1.44
CA ASP A 81 -15.60 13.65 -1.51
C ASP A 81 -16.41 14.34 -2.62
N SER A 82 -16.88 13.56 -3.58
CA SER A 82 -17.53 14.06 -4.80
C SER A 82 -18.39 12.98 -5.44
N TYR A 83 -19.34 13.42 -6.27
CA TYR A 83 -20.15 12.48 -7.04
C TYR A 83 -19.31 11.59 -7.97
N THR A 84 -18.25 12.15 -8.56
CA THR A 84 -17.31 11.39 -9.42
C THR A 84 -16.60 10.28 -8.62
N LYS A 85 -16.18 10.57 -7.39
CA LYS A 85 -15.61 9.55 -6.51
C LYS A 85 -16.61 8.41 -6.24
N HIS A 86 -17.87 8.74 -5.94
CA HIS A 86 -18.91 7.73 -5.73
C HIS A 86 -19.16 6.88 -6.97
N LEU A 87 -19.13 7.49 -8.18
CA LEU A 87 -19.20 6.74 -9.45
C LEU A 87 -18.04 5.77 -9.62
N PHE A 88 -16.80 6.18 -9.30
CA PHE A 88 -15.65 5.29 -9.38
C PHE A 88 -15.72 4.12 -8.39
N GLN A 89 -16.42 4.29 -7.28
CA GLN A 89 -16.62 3.26 -6.25
C GLN A 89 -17.86 2.40 -6.51
N TYR A 90 -18.78 2.82 -7.40
CA TYR A 90 -20.00 2.09 -7.69
C TYR A 90 -19.69 0.67 -8.16
N GLN A 91 -20.35 -0.31 -7.58
CA GLN A 91 -20.25 -1.72 -7.94
C GLN A 91 -21.55 -2.20 -8.55
N PHE A 92 -21.47 -2.88 -9.68
CA PHE A 92 -22.63 -3.44 -10.36
C PHE A 92 -23.17 -4.66 -9.62
N ASP A 93 -24.50 -4.71 -9.48
CA ASP A 93 -25.24 -5.75 -8.77
C ASP A 93 -25.34 -7.05 -9.57
N GLU A 94 -25.86 -8.12 -8.89
CA GLU A 94 -25.93 -9.48 -9.41
C GLU A 94 -26.76 -9.67 -10.67
N ASP A 95 -27.73 -8.78 -10.92
CA ASP A 95 -28.67 -8.90 -12.03
C ASP A 95 -28.11 -8.45 -13.40
N THR A 96 -26.81 -8.14 -13.46
CA THR A 96 -26.18 -7.62 -14.69
C THR A 96 -24.99 -8.45 -15.14
N SER A 97 -24.71 -8.42 -16.45
CA SER A 97 -23.47 -9.02 -17.00
C SER A 97 -22.20 -8.34 -16.49
N LEU A 98 -22.32 -7.17 -15.85
CA LEU A 98 -21.23 -6.41 -15.22
C LEU A 98 -21.05 -6.76 -13.73
N TYR A 99 -21.78 -7.74 -13.22
CA TYR A 99 -21.73 -8.13 -11.81
C TYR A 99 -20.32 -8.18 -11.24
N GLY A 100 -20.17 -7.55 -10.08
CA GLY A 100 -18.93 -7.50 -9.33
C GLY A 100 -17.88 -6.56 -9.92
N HIS A 101 -18.08 -5.99 -11.12
CA HIS A 101 -17.22 -4.92 -11.61
C HIS A 101 -17.50 -3.62 -10.88
N ARG A 102 -16.45 -2.82 -10.68
CA ARG A 102 -16.61 -1.43 -10.24
C ARG A 102 -16.48 -0.52 -11.44
N LEU A 103 -17.34 0.51 -11.50
CA LEU A 103 -17.36 1.45 -12.64
C LEU A 103 -15.99 2.11 -12.85
N GLY A 104 -15.29 2.47 -11.77
CA GLY A 104 -13.92 3.02 -11.87
C GLY A 104 -12.92 2.05 -12.50
N ASN A 105 -13.04 0.73 -12.28
CA ASN A 105 -12.19 -0.25 -12.97
C ASN A 105 -12.47 -0.28 -14.47
N LEU A 106 -13.74 -0.18 -14.87
CA LEU A 106 -14.13 -0.12 -16.29
C LEU A 106 -13.66 1.17 -16.96
N ILE A 107 -13.74 2.30 -16.27
CA ILE A 107 -13.21 3.59 -16.76
C ILE A 107 -11.71 3.51 -16.98
N LEU A 108 -10.95 3.01 -15.98
CA LEU A 108 -9.50 2.80 -16.11
C LEU A 108 -9.16 1.87 -17.28
N ALA A 109 -9.90 0.76 -17.42
CA ALA A 109 -9.71 -0.16 -18.53
C ALA A 109 -9.97 0.50 -19.89
N ALA A 110 -11.03 1.29 -20.03
CA ALA A 110 -11.35 2.01 -21.26
C ALA A 110 -10.27 3.05 -21.63
N ILE A 111 -9.77 3.81 -20.65
CA ILE A 111 -8.69 4.78 -20.87
C ILE A 111 -7.40 4.05 -21.24
N GLN A 112 -7.07 2.94 -20.56
CA GLN A 112 -5.91 2.12 -20.87
C GLN A 112 -5.96 1.58 -22.31
N GLN A 113 -7.09 1.06 -22.74
CA GLN A 113 -7.27 0.60 -24.12
C GLN A 113 -7.08 1.70 -25.16
N SER A 114 -7.44 2.95 -24.83
CA SER A 114 -7.30 4.09 -25.74
C SER A 114 -5.90 4.72 -25.74
N THR A 115 -5.16 4.61 -24.64
CA THR A 115 -3.83 5.24 -24.48
C THR A 115 -2.68 4.25 -24.61
N GLU A 116 -2.96 2.96 -24.53
CA GLU A 116 -1.97 1.86 -24.48
C GLU A 116 -0.91 2.03 -23.39
N ASN A 117 -1.21 2.84 -22.36
CA ASN A 117 -0.29 3.16 -21.26
C ASN A 117 -1.05 3.27 -19.93
N PHE A 118 -0.76 2.35 -19.01
CA PHE A 118 -1.48 2.27 -17.74
C PHE A 118 -1.19 3.47 -16.82
N GLU A 119 0.05 3.92 -16.76
CA GLU A 119 0.41 5.11 -15.99
C GLU A 119 -0.33 6.35 -16.50
N LYS A 120 -0.46 6.50 -17.83
CA LYS A 120 -1.25 7.57 -18.44
C LYS A 120 -2.74 7.47 -18.11
N SER A 121 -3.28 6.25 -18.03
CA SER A 121 -4.68 6.06 -17.61
C SER A 121 -4.93 6.49 -16.18
N LEU A 122 -3.96 6.27 -15.28
CA LEU A 122 -4.02 6.73 -13.90
C LEU A 122 -3.95 8.26 -13.81
N GLU A 123 -3.07 8.90 -14.58
CA GLU A 123 -2.96 10.38 -14.65
C GLU A 123 -4.27 11.02 -15.10
N ILE A 124 -4.88 10.51 -16.17
CA ILE A 124 -6.17 11.00 -16.67
C ILE A 124 -7.26 10.81 -15.62
N SER A 125 -7.31 9.63 -14.98
CA SER A 125 -8.29 9.34 -13.94
C SER A 125 -8.09 10.18 -12.68
N ALA A 126 -6.84 10.50 -12.31
CA ALA A 126 -6.53 11.42 -11.22
C ALA A 126 -7.08 12.83 -11.51
N THR A 127 -6.98 13.28 -12.76
CA THR A 127 -7.56 14.55 -13.20
C THR A 127 -9.09 14.54 -13.11
N LEU A 128 -9.74 13.48 -13.57
CA LEU A 128 -11.20 13.32 -13.48
C LEU A 128 -11.72 13.32 -12.05
N LEU A 129 -10.94 12.75 -11.14
CA LEU A 129 -11.25 12.63 -9.71
C LEU A 129 -10.80 13.87 -8.91
N ASN A 130 -10.06 14.80 -9.50
CA ASN A 130 -9.39 15.89 -8.79
C ASN A 130 -8.56 15.39 -7.59
N SER A 131 -7.81 14.30 -7.82
CA SER A 131 -7.01 13.65 -6.79
C SER A 131 -5.81 14.50 -6.38
N VAL A 132 -5.48 14.45 -5.10
CA VAL A 132 -4.24 15.05 -4.56
C VAL A 132 -3.09 14.05 -4.75
N GLY A 133 -1.94 14.51 -5.23
CA GLY A 133 -0.76 13.65 -5.44
C GLY A 133 -0.90 12.77 -6.68
N SER A 134 -0.14 11.67 -6.69
CA SER A 134 0.00 10.78 -7.85
C SER A 134 -0.17 9.30 -7.45
N VAL A 135 -0.68 8.49 -8.36
CA VAL A 135 -0.69 7.03 -8.24
C VAL A 135 0.11 6.46 -9.41
N LEU A 136 1.13 5.69 -9.12
CA LEU A 136 2.02 5.07 -10.09
C LEU A 136 1.95 3.54 -9.96
N PRO A 137 1.80 2.80 -11.07
CA PRO A 137 1.96 1.36 -11.03
C PRO A 137 3.45 1.05 -10.87
N VAL A 138 3.78 0.04 -10.07
CA VAL A 138 5.19 -0.38 -9.95
C VAL A 138 5.79 -0.78 -11.31
N SER A 139 4.97 -1.28 -12.22
CA SER A 139 5.32 -1.59 -13.61
C SER A 139 4.10 -1.40 -14.53
N ASN A 140 4.32 -1.07 -15.80
CA ASN A 140 3.23 -0.98 -16.80
C ASN A 140 2.89 -2.34 -17.44
N ARG A 141 3.50 -3.43 -16.99
CA ARG A 141 3.27 -4.78 -17.53
C ARG A 141 1.95 -5.36 -17.03
N SER A 142 1.25 -6.07 -17.91
CA SER A 142 -0.01 -6.78 -17.59
C SER A 142 0.19 -8.28 -17.31
N ASP A 143 1.38 -8.82 -17.61
CA ASP A 143 1.68 -10.25 -17.54
C ASP A 143 2.41 -10.66 -16.25
N ILE A 144 2.43 -9.79 -15.23
CA ILE A 144 3.08 -10.08 -13.93
C ILE A 144 2.27 -11.11 -13.16
N VAL A 145 2.90 -12.20 -12.77
CA VAL A 145 2.30 -13.23 -11.92
C VAL A 145 3.07 -13.32 -10.62
N LEU A 146 2.38 -13.22 -9.49
CA LEU A 146 2.97 -13.49 -8.19
C LEU A 146 3.06 -15.00 -8.00
N MET A 147 4.22 -15.45 -7.57
CA MET A 147 4.53 -16.85 -7.28
C MET A 147 4.87 -16.98 -5.81
N GLY A 148 4.49 -18.09 -5.20
CA GLY A 148 4.86 -18.43 -3.83
C GLY A 148 5.43 -19.84 -3.73
N ARG A 149 6.26 -20.08 -2.73
CA ARG A 149 6.70 -21.41 -2.33
C ARG A 149 6.36 -21.62 -0.86
N THR A 150 5.68 -22.71 -0.56
CA THR A 150 5.39 -23.10 0.84
C THR A 150 6.60 -23.76 1.48
N VAL A 151 6.58 -23.90 2.81
CA VAL A 151 7.64 -24.63 3.54
C VAL A 151 7.68 -26.12 3.23
N SER A 152 6.59 -26.71 2.72
CA SER A 152 6.55 -28.08 2.20
C SER A 152 7.15 -28.22 0.79
N GLY A 153 7.42 -27.10 0.11
CA GLY A 153 8.00 -27.04 -1.23
C GLY A 153 6.98 -26.89 -2.36
N ASP A 154 5.69 -26.76 -2.06
CA ASP A 154 4.66 -26.56 -3.07
C ASP A 154 4.75 -25.17 -3.70
N ILE A 155 4.54 -25.12 -5.02
CA ILE A 155 4.56 -23.87 -5.79
C ILE A 155 3.13 -23.36 -5.99
N LEU A 156 2.89 -22.15 -5.55
CA LEU A 156 1.63 -21.42 -5.67
C LEU A 156 1.75 -20.42 -6.82
N VAL A 157 0.71 -20.35 -7.68
CA VAL A 157 0.70 -19.50 -8.87
C VAL A 157 -0.48 -18.55 -8.80
N GLY A 158 -0.21 -17.26 -8.78
CA GLY A 158 -1.21 -16.20 -8.72
C GLY A 158 -1.37 -15.60 -7.32
N GLU A 159 -1.69 -14.32 -7.29
CA GLU A 159 -1.83 -13.52 -6.07
C GLU A 159 -2.91 -14.09 -5.16
N SER A 160 -4.09 -14.38 -5.71
CA SER A 160 -5.22 -14.94 -4.97
C SER A 160 -4.93 -16.33 -4.38
N VAL A 161 -4.09 -17.15 -5.02
CA VAL A 161 -3.68 -18.46 -4.50
C VAL A 161 -2.63 -18.28 -3.39
N VAL A 162 -1.67 -17.37 -3.57
CA VAL A 162 -0.65 -17.06 -2.56
C VAL A 162 -1.29 -16.50 -1.29
N GLY A 163 -2.23 -15.55 -1.41
CA GLY A 163 -2.92 -14.92 -0.27
C GLY A 163 -3.90 -15.85 0.46
N ASN A 164 -4.27 -16.99 -0.12
CA ASN A 164 -5.13 -17.98 0.51
C ASN A 164 -4.37 -19.28 0.82
N SER A 165 -3.05 -19.22 0.98
CA SER A 165 -2.25 -20.40 1.32
C SER A 165 -2.55 -20.88 2.74
N PHE A 166 -2.96 -22.15 2.89
CA PHE A 166 -3.12 -22.77 4.22
C PHE A 166 -1.78 -23.11 4.88
N GLU A 167 -0.67 -23.01 4.14
CA GLU A 167 0.66 -23.28 4.62
C GLU A 167 1.49 -21.99 4.66
N LYS A 168 2.43 -21.93 5.60
CA LYS A 168 3.40 -20.81 5.65
C LYS A 168 4.21 -20.74 4.37
N LEU A 169 4.40 -19.52 3.89
CA LEU A 169 5.26 -19.24 2.74
C LEU A 169 6.72 -19.20 3.17
N GLU A 170 7.58 -19.87 2.42
CA GLU A 170 9.02 -19.78 2.53
C GLU A 170 9.56 -18.61 1.71
N ASP A 171 9.02 -18.41 0.50
CA ASP A 171 9.47 -17.41 -0.46
C ASP A 171 8.35 -16.94 -1.37
N VAL A 172 8.46 -15.72 -1.90
CA VAL A 172 7.61 -15.18 -2.97
C VAL A 172 8.46 -14.46 -4.01
N TRP A 173 8.06 -14.56 -5.28
CA TRP A 173 8.71 -13.87 -6.40
C TRP A 173 7.68 -13.54 -7.48
N ILE A 174 8.08 -12.77 -8.49
CA ILE A 174 7.26 -12.47 -9.66
C ILE A 174 7.79 -13.17 -10.91
N GLU A 175 6.89 -13.51 -11.79
CA GLU A 175 7.22 -13.92 -13.16
C GLU A 175 6.62 -12.91 -14.16
N PRO A 176 7.39 -12.51 -15.18
CA PRO A 176 8.78 -12.87 -15.44
C PRO A 176 9.76 -12.17 -14.47
N LYS A 177 10.79 -12.89 -14.03
CA LYS A 177 11.85 -12.37 -13.12
C LYS A 177 12.60 -11.14 -13.67
N SER A 178 12.54 -10.93 -14.98
CA SER A 178 13.15 -9.79 -15.65
C SER A 178 12.26 -8.54 -15.65
N ALA A 179 11.13 -8.56 -14.97
CA ALA A 179 10.24 -7.41 -14.90
C ALA A 179 10.93 -6.24 -14.18
N GLU A 180 10.88 -5.08 -14.81
CA GLU A 180 11.50 -3.85 -14.31
C GLU A 180 10.44 -2.91 -13.71
N ALA A 181 10.85 -2.15 -12.69
CA ALA A 181 10.05 -1.07 -12.16
C ALA A 181 9.96 0.10 -13.15
N SER A 182 8.83 0.79 -13.14
CA SER A 182 8.61 1.99 -13.96
C SER A 182 9.62 3.08 -13.62
N THR A 183 10.12 3.78 -14.63
CA THR A 183 11.10 4.87 -14.45
C THR A 183 10.55 6.01 -13.60
N SER A 184 9.26 6.29 -13.69
CA SER A 184 8.54 7.25 -12.85
C SER A 184 8.58 6.88 -11.36
N VAL A 185 8.41 5.59 -11.04
CA VAL A 185 8.53 5.07 -9.66
C VAL A 185 9.96 5.25 -9.15
N LEU A 186 10.97 4.87 -9.93
CA LEU A 186 12.37 5.03 -9.54
C LEU A 186 12.73 6.51 -9.32
N ALA A 187 12.22 7.41 -10.17
CA ALA A 187 12.42 8.85 -10.01
C ALA A 187 11.69 9.42 -8.78
N ALA A 188 10.50 8.91 -8.45
CA ALA A 188 9.78 9.32 -7.23
C ALA A 188 10.56 8.89 -5.98
N ILE A 189 11.08 7.67 -5.94
CA ILE A 189 11.92 7.16 -4.83
C ILE A 189 13.19 8.01 -4.64
N GLU A 190 13.83 8.42 -5.73
CA GLU A 190 15.04 9.26 -5.66
C GLU A 190 14.77 10.63 -5.02
N LYS A 191 13.59 11.21 -5.26
CA LYS A 191 13.18 12.54 -4.78
C LYS A 191 12.48 12.51 -3.43
N ALA A 192 12.21 11.33 -2.88
CA ALA A 192 11.45 11.19 -1.65
C ALA A 192 12.19 11.77 -0.44
N ASP A 193 11.43 12.44 0.43
CA ASP A 193 11.85 12.82 1.77
C ASP A 193 11.54 11.73 2.79
N LEU A 194 10.55 10.88 2.51
CA LEU A 194 10.17 9.70 3.28
C LEU A 194 9.68 8.60 2.35
N LEU A 195 10.14 7.36 2.56
CA LEU A 195 9.61 6.15 1.97
C LEU A 195 8.78 5.39 3.02
N VAL A 196 7.51 5.13 2.72
CA VAL A 196 6.60 4.38 3.60
C VAL A 196 6.25 3.05 2.92
N PHE A 197 6.43 1.94 3.61
CA PHE A 197 6.18 0.59 3.14
C PHE A 197 4.97 0.01 3.86
N GLY A 198 3.90 -0.31 3.13
CA GLY A 198 2.61 -0.70 3.69
C GLY A 198 1.80 0.51 4.23
N PRO A 199 0.75 0.26 5.08
CA PRO A 199 0.27 -1.07 5.45
C PRO A 199 -0.41 -1.82 4.31
N GLY A 200 -0.70 -3.10 4.52
CA GLY A 200 -1.39 -3.98 3.58
C GLY A 200 -0.91 -5.42 3.72
N SER A 201 -1.54 -6.32 3.01
CA SER A 201 -1.17 -7.74 2.97
C SER A 201 0.30 -7.92 2.67
N LEU A 202 0.99 -8.61 3.56
CA LEU A 202 2.46 -8.65 3.55
C LEU A 202 3.00 -9.23 2.24
N TYR A 203 2.50 -10.42 1.86
CA TYR A 203 3.00 -11.16 0.71
C TYR A 203 2.31 -10.78 -0.61
N THR A 204 1.08 -10.27 -0.56
CA THR A 204 0.29 -10.01 -1.77
C THR A 204 0.20 -8.54 -2.15
N SER A 205 0.28 -7.62 -1.19
CA SER A 205 0.16 -6.18 -1.46
C SER A 205 1.44 -5.38 -1.24
N VAL A 206 2.26 -5.73 -0.22
CA VAL A 206 3.46 -4.94 0.12
C VAL A 206 4.69 -5.48 -0.61
N ILE A 207 5.12 -6.70 -0.29
CA ILE A 207 6.35 -7.32 -0.83
C ILE A 207 6.40 -7.32 -2.36
N PRO A 208 5.32 -7.60 -3.12
CA PRO A 208 5.39 -7.68 -4.58
C PRO A 208 5.97 -6.44 -5.26
N ASN A 209 5.77 -5.25 -4.68
CA ASN A 209 6.33 -4.01 -5.23
C ASN A 209 7.87 -4.00 -5.26
N PHE A 210 8.50 -4.73 -4.36
CA PHE A 210 9.97 -4.73 -4.21
C PHE A 210 10.67 -5.78 -5.06
N LEU A 211 9.91 -6.69 -5.68
CA LEU A 211 10.43 -7.80 -6.47
C LEU A 211 10.82 -7.39 -7.90
N PHE A 212 10.47 -6.17 -8.31
CA PHE A 212 10.82 -5.64 -9.63
C PHE A 212 12.28 -5.17 -9.68
N SER A 213 12.93 -5.46 -10.80
CA SER A 213 14.31 -5.00 -11.04
C SER A 213 14.39 -3.47 -10.93
N GLY A 214 15.43 -2.98 -10.26
CA GLY A 214 15.64 -1.55 -10.00
C GLY A 214 15.12 -1.05 -8.66
N MET A 215 14.07 -1.64 -8.08
CA MET A 215 13.47 -1.17 -6.82
C MET A 215 14.46 -1.19 -5.67
N GLY A 216 15.08 -2.34 -5.39
CA GLY A 216 16.05 -2.47 -4.30
C GLY A 216 17.21 -1.49 -4.41
N ALA A 217 17.76 -1.31 -5.62
CA ALA A 217 18.86 -0.38 -5.87
C ALA A 217 18.44 1.10 -5.66
N ALA A 218 17.25 1.49 -6.13
CA ALA A 218 16.72 2.84 -5.95
C ALA A 218 16.49 3.16 -4.47
N ILE A 219 15.89 2.23 -3.72
CA ILE A 219 15.63 2.38 -2.29
C ILE A 219 16.93 2.43 -1.50
N ALA A 220 17.90 1.58 -1.82
CA ALA A 220 19.21 1.57 -1.15
C ALA A 220 19.97 2.89 -1.37
N LYS A 221 19.88 3.47 -2.57
CA LYS A 221 20.51 4.76 -2.92
C LYS A 221 19.81 5.96 -2.28
N SER A 222 18.49 5.85 -2.02
CA SER A 222 17.72 6.94 -1.43
C SER A 222 18.18 7.25 -0.01
N LYS A 223 18.35 8.57 0.30
CA LYS A 223 18.68 9.08 1.63
C LYS A 223 17.45 9.23 2.53
N ALA A 224 16.25 9.05 2.00
CA ALA A 224 15.02 9.13 2.75
C ALA A 224 14.98 8.05 3.85
N PRO A 225 14.42 8.33 5.05
CA PRO A 225 14.05 7.30 6.00
C PRO A 225 13.16 6.24 5.34
N LYS A 226 13.30 4.99 5.76
CA LYS A 226 12.54 3.84 5.28
C LYS A 226 11.66 3.37 6.43
N LEU A 227 10.39 3.72 6.37
CA LEU A 227 9.41 3.45 7.41
C LEU A 227 8.52 2.26 6.99
N PHE A 228 8.59 1.17 7.73
CA PHE A 228 7.64 0.06 7.58
C PHE A 228 6.46 0.24 8.54
N VAL A 229 5.25 0.12 8.04
CA VAL A 229 4.02 0.14 8.84
C VAL A 229 3.52 -1.30 8.96
N CYS A 230 3.70 -1.87 10.16
CA CYS A 230 3.23 -3.22 10.46
C CYS A 230 1.71 -3.23 10.59
N ASN A 231 1.05 -4.25 10.05
CA ASN A 231 -0.38 -4.43 10.21
C ASN A 231 -0.77 -4.49 11.69
N VAL A 232 -1.97 -4.03 12.02
CA VAL A 232 -2.50 -4.10 13.41
C VAL A 232 -3.01 -5.48 13.76
N ALA A 233 -3.37 -6.27 12.74
CA ALA A 233 -3.88 -7.63 12.87
C ALA A 233 -3.28 -8.54 11.81
N THR A 234 -3.20 -9.84 12.13
CA THR A 234 -2.84 -10.88 11.15
C THR A 234 -3.88 -10.97 10.05
N GLU A 235 -3.48 -11.41 8.88
CA GLU A 235 -4.39 -11.73 7.79
C GLU A 235 -4.59 -13.25 7.73
N LEU A 236 -5.85 -13.63 7.65
CA LEU A 236 -6.26 -15.04 7.64
C LEU A 236 -5.59 -15.77 6.47
N TYR A 237 -4.99 -16.91 6.74
CA TYR A 237 -4.22 -17.75 5.81
C TYR A 237 -2.87 -17.17 5.36
N GLU A 238 -2.66 -15.87 5.40
CA GLU A 238 -1.44 -15.23 4.89
C GLU A 238 -0.38 -15.05 6.00
N THR A 239 -0.78 -14.46 7.14
CA THR A 239 0.15 -14.12 8.22
C THR A 239 -0.26 -14.69 9.58
N ASP A 240 -1.07 -15.75 9.61
CA ASP A 240 -1.48 -16.41 10.83
C ASP A 240 -0.29 -16.83 11.69
N GLY A 241 -0.31 -16.38 12.95
CA GLY A 241 0.73 -16.73 13.92
C GLY A 241 2.07 -16.01 13.72
N LEU A 242 2.16 -15.05 12.81
CA LEU A 242 3.33 -14.19 12.70
C LEU A 242 3.30 -13.09 13.75
N SER A 243 4.43 -12.87 14.42
CA SER A 243 4.67 -11.75 15.32
C SER A 243 5.00 -10.46 14.55
N ALA A 244 5.04 -9.31 15.24
CA ALA A 244 5.51 -8.06 14.64
C ALA A 244 6.95 -8.17 14.13
N GLN A 245 7.82 -8.86 14.88
CA GLN A 245 9.18 -9.13 14.48
C GLN A 245 9.25 -10.00 13.21
N ASP A 246 8.39 -11.02 13.11
CA ASP A 246 8.32 -11.85 11.90
C ASP A 246 7.94 -11.05 10.67
N HIS A 247 6.97 -10.13 10.78
CA HIS A 247 6.58 -9.24 9.68
C HIS A 247 7.76 -8.41 9.19
N VAL A 248 8.48 -7.77 10.11
CA VAL A 248 9.66 -6.94 9.76
C VAL A 248 10.76 -7.80 9.15
N ARG A 249 11.08 -8.95 9.77
CA ARG A 249 12.12 -9.87 9.31
C ARG A 249 11.82 -10.41 7.92
N ILE A 250 10.60 -10.88 7.67
CA ILE A 250 10.17 -11.42 6.39
C ILE A 250 10.21 -10.32 5.32
N PHE A 251 9.64 -9.14 5.62
CA PHE A 251 9.68 -8.01 4.71
C PHE A 251 11.11 -7.66 4.31
N GLN A 252 11.99 -7.42 5.29
CA GLN A 252 13.40 -7.04 5.01
C GLN A 252 14.15 -8.12 4.23
N ALA A 253 13.89 -9.41 4.52
CA ALA A 253 14.56 -10.51 3.86
C ALA A 253 14.15 -10.66 2.40
N ILE A 254 12.84 -10.68 2.10
CA ILE A 254 12.33 -10.91 0.75
C ILE A 254 12.44 -9.65 -0.11
N ALA A 255 12.06 -8.48 0.42
CA ALA A 255 12.17 -7.22 -0.29
C ALA A 255 13.61 -6.74 -0.47
N ASN A 256 14.56 -7.35 0.26
CA ASN A 256 15.98 -6.95 0.31
C ASN A 256 16.16 -5.45 0.63
N VAL A 257 15.40 -4.97 1.61
CA VAL A 257 15.37 -3.57 2.06
C VAL A 257 15.55 -3.52 3.56
N LYS A 258 16.43 -2.61 4.02
CA LYS A 258 16.57 -2.32 5.46
C LYS A 258 15.66 -1.15 5.85
N CYS A 259 14.81 -1.36 6.84
CA CYS A 259 14.01 -0.30 7.43
C CYS A 259 14.85 0.50 8.43
N SER A 260 14.64 1.82 8.47
CA SER A 260 15.19 2.68 9.52
C SER A 260 14.20 2.87 10.69
N HIS A 261 12.91 2.77 10.39
CA HIS A 261 11.82 2.95 11.34
C HIS A 261 10.74 1.89 11.10
N VAL A 262 10.04 1.53 12.18
CA VAL A 262 8.87 0.65 12.13
C VAL A 262 7.79 1.22 13.04
N ILE A 263 6.56 1.37 12.53
CA ILE A 263 5.38 1.66 13.35
C ILE A 263 4.74 0.33 13.76
N LEU A 264 4.60 0.14 15.07
CA LEU A 264 3.85 -0.96 15.68
C LEU A 264 2.67 -0.39 16.45
N ASN A 265 1.49 -1.04 16.33
CA ASN A 265 0.33 -0.65 17.09
C ASN A 265 0.49 -1.03 18.57
N SER A 266 0.34 -0.05 19.48
CA SER A 266 0.42 -0.25 20.93
C SER A 266 -0.90 -0.67 21.57
N ASN A 267 -2.02 -0.51 20.87
CA ASN A 267 -3.37 -0.72 21.38
C ASN A 267 -3.92 -2.06 20.88
N CYS A 268 -3.39 -3.16 21.41
CA CYS A 268 -3.91 -4.49 21.16
C CYS A 268 -5.08 -4.76 22.11
N ARG A 269 -6.28 -4.59 21.61
CA ARG A 269 -7.51 -5.03 22.26
C ARG A 269 -8.09 -6.22 21.49
N ASP A 270 -8.95 -6.97 22.15
CA ASP A 270 -9.58 -8.13 21.55
C ASP A 270 -10.26 -7.79 20.22
N ILE A 271 -9.83 -8.46 19.17
CA ILE A 271 -10.51 -8.47 17.89
C ILE A 271 -11.65 -9.48 18.00
N PRO A 272 -12.86 -9.18 17.53
CA PRO A 272 -13.97 -10.13 17.58
C PRO A 272 -13.58 -11.46 16.90
N GLU A 273 -13.76 -12.59 17.59
CA GLU A 273 -13.43 -13.95 17.10
C GLU A 273 -14.06 -14.29 15.73
N LYS A 274 -15.14 -13.64 15.36
CA LYS A 274 -15.83 -13.84 14.07
C LYS A 274 -14.98 -13.50 12.85
N VAL A 275 -13.88 -12.75 13.02
CA VAL A 275 -13.04 -12.28 11.92
C VAL A 275 -11.90 -13.26 11.62
N GLY A 276 -11.60 -14.19 12.54
CA GLY A 276 -10.49 -15.14 12.40
C GLY A 276 -9.08 -14.52 12.43
N GLN A 277 -9.02 -13.20 12.54
CA GLN A 277 -7.78 -12.42 12.62
C GLN A 277 -7.39 -12.18 14.08
N LYS A 278 -6.09 -12.04 14.33
CA LYS A 278 -5.56 -11.80 15.67
C LYS A 278 -4.77 -10.50 15.69
N CYS A 279 -4.83 -9.78 16.80
CA CYS A 279 -3.97 -8.63 17.02
C CYS A 279 -2.50 -9.04 16.92
N ILE A 280 -1.71 -8.24 16.20
CA ILE A 280 -0.25 -8.37 16.18
C ILE A 280 0.26 -7.60 17.39
N TYR A 281 0.68 -8.35 18.43
CA TYR A 281 1.21 -7.74 19.65
C TYR A 281 2.56 -7.09 19.37
N PRO A 282 2.76 -5.84 19.84
CA PRO A 282 4.02 -5.16 19.69
C PRO A 282 5.09 -5.80 20.58
N GLU A 283 6.30 -5.90 20.07
CA GLU A 283 7.48 -6.32 20.80
C GLU A 283 8.28 -5.09 21.23
N ALA A 284 8.89 -5.16 22.41
CA ALA A 284 9.67 -4.03 22.96
C ALA A 284 10.99 -3.79 22.20
N SER A 285 11.48 -4.79 21.49
CA SER A 285 12.69 -4.73 20.68
C SER A 285 12.55 -5.64 19.48
N LEU A 286 13.20 -5.26 18.38
CA LEU A 286 13.42 -6.14 17.23
C LEU A 286 14.84 -6.71 17.27
N ASP A 287 15.09 -7.81 16.56
CA ASP A 287 16.41 -8.41 16.44
C ASP A 287 17.47 -7.46 15.86
N ASP A 288 17.05 -6.51 15.03
CA ASP A 288 17.91 -5.46 14.49
C ASP A 288 17.84 -4.19 15.36
N PRO A 289 18.86 -3.91 16.19
CA PRO A 289 18.86 -2.74 17.07
C PRO A 289 19.03 -1.40 16.32
N SER A 290 19.33 -1.44 15.03
CA SER A 290 19.42 -0.23 14.21
C SER A 290 18.06 0.32 13.78
N VAL A 291 17.00 -0.47 13.94
CA VAL A 291 15.63 -0.08 13.59
C VAL A 291 14.97 0.66 14.74
N ASN A 292 14.52 1.89 14.49
CA ASN A 292 13.79 2.68 15.47
C ASN A 292 12.32 2.23 15.52
N ILE A 293 11.89 1.67 16.66
CA ILE A 293 10.51 1.24 16.89
C ILE A 293 9.69 2.42 17.38
N LEU A 294 8.61 2.72 16.65
CA LEU A 294 7.59 3.68 17.01
C LEU A 294 6.34 2.94 17.48
N LEU A 295 6.24 2.78 18.80
CA LEU A 295 5.09 2.12 19.44
C LEU A 295 3.98 3.14 19.63
N LYS A 296 2.90 3.08 18.81
CA LYS A 296 1.87 4.10 18.71
C LYS A 296 0.47 3.49 18.66
N ASP A 297 -0.51 4.18 19.24
CA ASP A 297 -1.91 3.81 19.08
C ASP A 297 -2.41 4.28 17.72
N VAL A 298 -2.43 3.36 16.76
CA VAL A 298 -2.83 3.61 15.37
C VAL A 298 -4.04 2.79 14.95
N ILE A 299 -4.71 2.12 15.90
CA ILE A 299 -5.88 1.28 15.62
C ILE A 299 -7.12 2.11 15.31
N ASN A 300 -7.93 1.64 14.37
CA ASN A 300 -9.30 2.12 14.18
C ASN A 300 -10.21 1.47 15.22
N GLU A 301 -10.88 2.27 16.04
CA GLU A 301 -11.76 1.75 17.13
C GLU A 301 -13.04 1.12 16.60
N ASP A 302 -13.52 1.53 15.43
CA ASP A 302 -14.73 1.00 14.79
C ASP A 302 -14.45 -0.30 14.01
N ASP A 303 -13.22 -0.44 13.47
CA ASP A 303 -12.76 -1.62 12.75
C ASP A 303 -11.32 -1.99 13.17
N ARG A 304 -11.23 -2.81 14.20
CA ARG A 304 -9.97 -3.12 14.90
C ARG A 304 -8.98 -3.99 14.12
N VAL A 305 -9.30 -4.39 12.92
CA VAL A 305 -8.35 -5.03 11.99
C VAL A 305 -7.69 -4.02 11.06
N MET A 306 -8.11 -2.74 11.15
CA MET A 306 -7.63 -1.65 10.31
C MET A 306 -6.91 -0.57 11.13
N HIS A 307 -6.01 0.15 10.46
CA HIS A 307 -5.45 1.38 10.99
C HIS A 307 -6.47 2.53 10.94
N ASP A 308 -6.43 3.42 11.92
CA ASP A 308 -7.05 4.73 11.80
C ASP A 308 -6.19 5.62 10.88
N ALA A 309 -6.77 6.10 9.79
CA ALA A 309 -6.08 6.88 8.77
C ALA A 309 -5.42 8.15 9.31
N ASN A 310 -6.10 8.87 10.24
CA ASN A 310 -5.63 10.13 10.78
C ASN A 310 -4.56 9.92 11.85
N LYS A 311 -4.75 8.93 12.74
CA LYS A 311 -3.74 8.56 13.74
C LYS A 311 -2.44 8.16 13.05
N LEU A 312 -2.54 7.24 12.05
CA LEU A 312 -1.38 6.74 11.33
C LEU A 312 -0.66 7.86 10.55
N ALA A 313 -1.41 8.71 9.83
CA ALA A 313 -0.83 9.82 9.09
C ALA A 313 -0.06 10.79 9.99
N ARG A 314 -0.57 11.10 11.19
CA ARG A 314 0.12 11.94 12.18
C ARG A 314 1.47 11.34 12.55
N GLU A 315 1.51 10.07 12.94
CA GLU A 315 2.76 9.42 13.35
C GLU A 315 3.79 9.33 12.22
N ILE A 316 3.34 9.17 10.98
CA ILE A 316 4.22 9.20 9.80
C ILE A 316 4.79 10.60 9.58
N MET A 317 3.98 11.64 9.75
CA MET A 317 4.47 13.03 9.61
C MET A 317 5.50 13.40 10.69
N ASP A 318 5.34 12.91 11.91
CA ASP A 318 6.30 13.13 13.00
C ASP A 318 7.70 12.58 12.65
N VAL A 319 7.78 11.43 11.93
CA VAL A 319 9.06 10.90 11.42
C VAL A 319 9.73 11.88 10.44
N THR A 320 8.93 12.55 9.63
CA THR A 320 9.44 13.50 8.63
C THR A 320 9.93 14.80 9.27
N LEU A 321 9.24 15.28 10.29
CA LEU A 321 9.54 16.55 10.96
C LEU A 321 10.75 16.47 11.89
N THR A 322 10.95 15.33 12.58
CA THR A 322 12.11 15.14 13.50
C THR A 322 13.44 15.18 12.77
N ARG A 323 13.49 14.88 11.47
CA ARG A 323 14.71 14.98 10.65
C ARG A 323 15.16 16.43 10.45
N ASN A 324 14.21 17.35 10.32
CA ASN A 324 14.52 18.76 10.04
C ASN A 324 15.09 19.50 11.27
N THR A 325 14.90 18.96 12.48
CA THR A 325 15.43 19.54 13.73
C THR A 325 16.85 19.08 14.08
N THR A 326 17.36 18.03 13.44
CA THR A 326 18.70 17.45 13.75
C THR A 326 19.80 17.92 12.78
N VAL A 327 19.50 18.80 11.83
CA VAL A 327 20.45 19.32 10.81
C VAL A 327 20.80 20.80 11.08
N HIS A 328 20.96 21.19 12.35
CA HIS A 328 21.51 22.51 12.70
C HIS A 328 22.71 22.39 13.61
#